data_7beed114da2934ead0f9606756094677
#
_entry.id   7beed114da2934ead0f9606756094677
#
_cell.length_a   1.000
_cell.length_b   1.000
_cell.length_c   1.000
_cell.angle_alpha   90.00
_cell.angle_beta   90.00
_cell.angle_gamma   90.00
#
_symmetry.space_group_name_H-M   'P 1'
#
loop_
_entity.id
_entity.type
_entity.pdbx_description
1 polymer ?
#
loop_
_entity_poly.entity_id
_entity_poly.type
_entity_poly.pdbx_seq_one_letter_code
_entity_poly.pdbx_strand_id
1 'polypeptide(L)'
;MTERLSQIAYEDLSPEVKPMADYILSISSAGLGGPYNALLRSPVMAQRTLDLLDYLRFNTSVPKRLNEFAILIQARISNAQYEWWAHERIARKAGLSETVMSSLRECRRPEGMLADETLVYDFCVQLSLKHRVPDDLWARAVAAMGEQQVIDLVVLSGTYVMVSMLLNATQVGLPSDDPLPLQVLPADEIHRRLLA
;
A
#
# COMPACT_ATOMS: atom_id res chain seq x y z
N MET A 1 -2.73 2.21 20.66
CA MET A 1 -3.08 3.62 20.28
C MET A 1 -4.59 3.66 20.13
N THR A 2 -5.24 4.75 20.54
CA THR A 2 -6.69 4.92 20.38
C THR A 2 -6.97 5.52 19.02
N GLU A 3 -7.88 4.94 18.23
CA GLU A 3 -8.31 5.50 16.96
C GLU A 3 -8.86 6.92 17.15
N ARG A 4 -8.51 7.82 16.22
CA ARG A 4 -8.94 9.24 16.28
C ARG A 4 -10.35 9.45 15.75
N LEU A 5 -10.83 8.51 14.93
CA LEU A 5 -12.13 8.58 14.29
C LEU A 5 -13.01 7.41 14.79
N SER A 6 -14.21 7.72 15.28
CA SER A 6 -15.20 6.68 15.56
C SER A 6 -15.57 5.93 14.28
N GLN A 7 -15.93 4.65 14.39
CA GLN A 7 -16.45 3.92 13.24
C GLN A 7 -17.80 4.54 12.80
N ILE A 8 -17.96 4.71 11.48
CA ILE A 8 -19.23 5.12 10.91
C ILE A 8 -20.11 3.87 10.76
N ALA A 9 -21.29 3.88 11.36
CA ALA A 9 -22.28 2.85 11.11
C ALA A 9 -22.94 3.09 9.73
N TYR A 10 -23.23 2.01 9.01
CA TYR A 10 -23.86 2.11 7.68
C TYR A 10 -25.19 2.89 7.72
N GLU A 11 -25.93 2.71 8.80
CA GLU A 11 -27.23 3.36 9.03
C GLU A 11 -27.12 4.88 9.10
N ASP A 12 -25.99 5.40 9.62
CA ASP A 12 -25.73 6.83 9.79
C ASP A 12 -25.28 7.52 8.49
N LEU A 13 -25.03 6.75 7.43
CA LEU A 13 -24.62 7.31 6.14
C LEU A 13 -25.82 7.95 5.43
N SER A 14 -25.56 9.11 4.80
CA SER A 14 -26.57 9.73 3.93
C SER A 14 -26.91 8.87 2.70
N PRO A 15 -28.10 8.99 2.14
CA PRO A 15 -28.49 8.22 0.96
C PRO A 15 -27.51 8.33 -0.22
N GLU A 16 -26.86 9.49 -0.39
CA GLU A 16 -25.89 9.74 -1.47
C GLU A 16 -24.58 9.00 -1.26
N VAL A 17 -24.23 8.65 -0.01
CA VAL A 17 -22.97 7.96 0.35
C VAL A 17 -23.15 6.44 0.39
N LYS A 18 -24.37 5.94 0.61
CA LYS A 18 -24.65 4.50 0.71
C LYS A 18 -24.19 3.67 -0.50
N PRO A 19 -24.40 4.09 -1.76
CA PRO A 19 -23.89 3.34 -2.91
C PRO A 19 -22.36 3.14 -2.89
N MET A 20 -21.62 4.15 -2.41
CA MET A 20 -20.16 4.03 -2.22
C MET A 20 -19.82 3.06 -1.08
N ALA A 21 -20.55 3.10 0.02
CA ALA A 21 -20.37 2.16 1.12
C ALA A 21 -20.68 0.72 0.70
N ASP A 22 -21.73 0.50 -0.10
CA ASP A 22 -22.07 -0.81 -0.67
C ASP A 22 -20.93 -1.35 -1.53
N TYR A 23 -20.34 -0.49 -2.37
CA TYR A 23 -19.17 -0.85 -3.16
C TYR A 23 -17.98 -1.24 -2.25
N ILE A 24 -17.66 -0.43 -1.24
CA ILE A 24 -16.59 -0.74 -0.28
C ILE A 24 -16.84 -2.09 0.40
N LEU A 25 -18.05 -2.36 0.86
CA LEU A 25 -18.42 -3.63 1.50
C LEU A 25 -18.23 -4.84 0.57
N SER A 26 -18.40 -4.64 -0.74
CA SER A 26 -18.20 -5.70 -1.73
C SER A 26 -16.73 -6.07 -1.97
N ILE A 27 -15.80 -5.15 -1.71
CA ILE A 27 -14.37 -5.32 -1.99
C ILE A 27 -13.48 -5.43 -0.74
N SER A 28 -14.02 -5.10 0.43
CA SER A 28 -13.27 -5.01 1.69
C SER A 28 -13.65 -6.10 2.67
N SER A 29 -12.68 -6.92 3.08
CA SER A 29 -12.86 -7.90 4.15
C SER A 29 -12.97 -7.28 5.55
N ALA A 30 -12.59 -6.01 5.69
CA ALA A 30 -12.67 -5.24 6.94
C ALA A 30 -13.92 -4.33 7.00
N GLY A 31 -14.88 -4.52 6.10
CA GLY A 31 -16.07 -3.70 6.01
C GLY A 31 -15.74 -2.24 5.70
N LEU A 32 -16.41 -1.31 6.40
CA LEU A 32 -16.18 0.12 6.29
C LEU A 32 -15.00 0.62 7.14
N GLY A 33 -14.21 -0.29 7.73
CA GLY A 33 -13.04 0.02 8.53
C GLY A 33 -11.79 0.39 7.70
N GLY A 34 -10.65 0.48 8.38
CA GLY A 34 -9.39 0.84 7.73
C GLY A 34 -9.43 2.25 7.11
N PRO A 35 -8.87 2.44 5.92
CA PRO A 35 -8.84 3.76 5.27
C PRO A 35 -10.23 4.26 4.88
N TYR A 36 -11.20 3.35 4.69
CA TYR A 36 -12.54 3.69 4.23
C TYR A 36 -13.32 4.50 5.25
N ASN A 37 -13.17 4.19 6.54
CA ASN A 37 -13.81 4.98 7.61
C ASN A 37 -13.40 6.46 7.58
N ALA A 38 -12.15 6.74 7.24
CA ALA A 38 -11.67 8.11 7.08
C ALA A 38 -12.15 8.73 5.76
N LEU A 39 -12.07 7.98 4.66
CA LEU A 39 -12.49 8.45 3.33
C LEU A 39 -13.97 8.85 3.28
N LEU A 40 -14.87 8.06 3.88
CA LEU A 40 -16.31 8.32 3.90
C LEU A 40 -16.70 9.67 4.53
N ARG A 41 -15.79 10.32 5.29
CA ARG A 41 -16.00 11.67 5.82
C ARG A 41 -15.82 12.80 4.80
N SER A 42 -15.28 12.48 3.63
CA SER A 42 -15.13 13.41 2.52
C SER A 42 -15.62 12.75 1.22
N PRO A 43 -16.94 12.61 1.04
CA PRO A 43 -17.52 11.74 0.00
C PRO A 43 -17.06 12.06 -1.42
N VAL A 44 -16.93 13.34 -1.78
CA VAL A 44 -16.48 13.74 -3.12
C VAL A 44 -15.03 13.29 -3.38
N MET A 45 -14.14 13.45 -2.41
CA MET A 45 -12.76 12.98 -2.49
C MET A 45 -12.71 11.46 -2.44
N ALA A 46 -13.50 10.84 -1.56
CA ALA A 46 -13.59 9.39 -1.44
C ALA A 46 -13.94 8.72 -2.77
N GLN A 47 -14.94 9.22 -3.50
CA GLN A 47 -15.34 8.64 -4.79
C GLN A 47 -14.16 8.61 -5.78
N ARG A 48 -13.44 9.72 -5.91
CA ARG A 48 -12.28 9.81 -6.81
C ARG A 48 -11.12 8.91 -6.39
N THR A 49 -10.92 8.79 -5.08
CA THR A 49 -9.90 7.89 -4.53
C THR A 49 -10.27 6.44 -4.75
N LEU A 50 -11.53 6.08 -4.58
CA LEU A 50 -12.02 4.72 -4.82
C LEU A 50 -11.91 4.32 -6.28
N ASP A 51 -12.24 5.21 -7.22
CA ASP A 51 -12.09 4.96 -8.66
C ASP A 51 -10.62 4.66 -9.01
N LEU A 52 -9.68 5.42 -8.44
CA LEU A 52 -8.25 5.17 -8.60
C LEU A 52 -7.78 3.88 -7.93
N LEU A 53 -8.23 3.60 -6.70
CA LEU A 53 -7.91 2.37 -5.99
C LEU A 53 -8.47 1.14 -6.68
N ASP A 54 -9.66 1.22 -7.27
CA ASP A 54 -10.25 0.13 -8.05
C ASP A 54 -9.35 -0.22 -9.24
N TYR A 55 -8.95 0.79 -10.02
CA TYR A 55 -8.03 0.58 -11.13
C TYR A 55 -6.71 -0.05 -10.65
N LEU A 56 -6.05 0.55 -9.67
CA LEU A 56 -4.74 0.11 -9.20
C LEU A 56 -4.74 -1.28 -8.54
N ARG A 57 -5.84 -1.68 -7.92
CA ARG A 57 -5.93 -2.98 -7.22
C ARG A 57 -6.37 -4.12 -8.12
N PHE A 58 -7.23 -3.85 -9.10
CA PHE A 58 -7.94 -4.89 -9.84
C PHE A 58 -7.75 -4.82 -11.36
N ASN A 59 -7.42 -3.66 -11.90
CA ASN A 59 -7.44 -3.40 -13.34
C ASN A 59 -6.10 -2.87 -13.89
N THR A 60 -5.08 -2.69 -13.04
CA THR A 60 -3.75 -2.23 -13.45
C THR A 60 -3.04 -3.26 -14.32
N SER A 61 -2.13 -2.78 -15.16
CA SER A 61 -1.23 -3.64 -15.95
C SER A 61 -0.11 -4.31 -15.12
N VAL A 62 0.12 -3.87 -13.87
CA VAL A 62 1.13 -4.45 -12.98
C VAL A 62 0.68 -5.82 -12.46
N PRO A 63 1.46 -6.91 -12.66
CA PRO A 63 1.12 -8.21 -12.15
C PRO A 63 0.84 -8.20 -10.64
N LYS A 64 -0.21 -8.93 -10.18
CA LYS A 64 -0.71 -8.86 -8.80
C LYS A 64 0.38 -9.05 -7.75
N ARG A 65 1.30 -9.99 -7.95
CA ARG A 65 2.43 -10.22 -7.03
C ARG A 65 3.32 -8.98 -6.88
N LEU A 66 3.66 -8.33 -7.99
CA LEU A 66 4.50 -7.13 -8.00
C LEU A 66 3.73 -5.90 -7.48
N ASN A 67 2.43 -5.82 -7.76
CA ASN A 67 1.54 -4.81 -7.23
C ASN A 67 1.53 -4.84 -5.70
N GLU A 68 1.25 -6.02 -5.11
CA GLU A 68 1.24 -6.18 -3.66
C GLU A 68 2.62 -5.96 -3.03
N PHE A 69 3.69 -6.36 -3.73
CA PHE A 69 5.05 -6.09 -3.26
C PHE A 69 5.34 -4.59 -3.18
N ALA A 70 4.97 -3.82 -4.20
CA ALA A 70 5.11 -2.37 -4.19
C ALA A 70 4.31 -1.73 -3.03
N ILE A 71 3.10 -2.22 -2.76
CA ILE A 71 2.29 -1.76 -1.62
C ILE A 71 3.00 -2.04 -0.29
N LEU A 72 3.53 -3.25 -0.09
CA LEU A 72 4.26 -3.60 1.13
C LEU A 72 5.53 -2.76 1.32
N ILE A 73 6.22 -2.38 0.23
CA ILE A 73 7.36 -1.45 0.30
C ILE A 73 6.91 -0.10 0.86
N GLN A 74 5.80 0.46 0.37
CA GLN A 74 5.27 1.74 0.87
C GLN A 74 4.80 1.62 2.33
N ALA A 75 4.13 0.52 2.69
CA ALA A 75 3.73 0.24 4.06
C ALA A 75 4.94 0.19 5.02
N ARG A 76 6.06 -0.45 4.60
CA ARG A 76 7.28 -0.52 5.39
C ARG A 76 7.93 0.86 5.56
N ILE A 77 8.07 1.61 4.46
CA ILE A 77 8.64 2.96 4.47
C ILE A 77 7.84 3.88 5.39
N SER A 78 6.53 3.76 5.38
CA SER A 78 5.61 4.60 6.16
C SER A 78 5.35 4.09 7.58
N ASN A 79 5.92 2.97 8.02
CA ASN A 79 5.56 2.28 9.28
C ASN A 79 4.04 2.01 9.39
N ALA A 80 3.34 1.79 8.28
CA ALA A 80 1.88 1.69 8.24
C ALA A 80 1.42 0.28 8.61
N GLN A 81 1.08 0.09 9.89
CA GLN A 81 0.73 -1.21 10.48
C GLN A 81 -0.46 -1.86 9.81
N TYR A 82 -1.56 -1.10 9.65
CA TYR A 82 -2.78 -1.60 9.03
C TYR A 82 -2.57 -1.97 7.56
N GLU A 83 -1.85 -1.13 6.81
CA GLU A 83 -1.52 -1.37 5.41
C GLU A 83 -0.74 -2.67 5.24
N TRP A 84 0.31 -2.85 6.05
CA TRP A 84 1.09 -4.08 6.06
C TRP A 84 0.20 -5.30 6.37
N TRP A 85 -0.56 -5.24 7.46
CA TRP A 85 -1.45 -6.31 7.90
C TRP A 85 -2.46 -6.72 6.82
N ALA A 86 -3.05 -5.74 6.13
CA ALA A 86 -4.03 -5.99 5.08
C ALA A 86 -3.41 -6.64 3.84
N HIS A 87 -2.27 -6.11 3.38
CA HIS A 87 -1.67 -6.47 2.10
C HIS A 87 -0.72 -7.68 2.15
N GLU A 88 -0.10 -7.98 3.29
CA GLU A 88 0.76 -9.15 3.44
C GLU A 88 0.04 -10.47 3.10
N ARG A 89 -1.21 -10.61 3.51
CA ARG A 89 -2.01 -11.81 3.22
C ARG A 89 -2.33 -11.93 1.73
N ILE A 90 -2.56 -10.79 1.07
CA ILE A 90 -2.85 -10.75 -0.37
C ILE A 90 -1.56 -11.03 -1.16
N ALA A 91 -0.44 -10.43 -0.76
CA ALA A 91 0.88 -10.66 -1.35
C ALA A 91 1.27 -12.14 -1.30
N ARG A 92 1.08 -12.79 -0.14
CA ARG A 92 1.32 -14.24 0.02
C ARG A 92 0.46 -15.07 -0.94
N LYS A 93 -0.84 -14.76 -1.05
CA LYS A 93 -1.74 -15.44 -2.00
C LYS A 93 -1.36 -15.17 -3.46
N ALA A 94 -0.79 -14.01 -3.76
CA ALA A 94 -0.30 -13.66 -5.09
C ALA A 94 1.06 -14.30 -5.43
N GLY A 95 1.67 -15.04 -4.50
CA GLY A 95 2.91 -15.78 -4.73
C GLY A 95 4.19 -15.04 -4.35
N LEU A 96 4.11 -13.92 -3.60
CA LEU A 96 5.30 -13.30 -3.01
C LEU A 96 5.86 -14.20 -1.91
N SER A 97 7.18 -14.48 -1.94
CA SER A 97 7.78 -15.42 -1.01
C SER A 97 7.83 -14.89 0.42
N GLU A 98 7.73 -15.79 1.41
CA GLU A 98 7.84 -15.43 2.83
C GLU A 98 9.22 -14.85 3.16
N THR A 99 10.28 -15.32 2.51
CA THR A 99 11.64 -14.78 2.69
C THR A 99 11.70 -13.31 2.29
N VAL A 100 11.10 -12.94 1.15
CA VAL A 100 11.03 -11.54 0.68
C VAL A 100 10.22 -10.69 1.65
N MET A 101 9.04 -11.15 2.07
CA MET A 101 8.18 -10.42 3.00
C MET A 101 8.84 -10.26 4.38
N SER A 102 9.46 -11.31 4.91
CA SER A 102 10.13 -11.27 6.21
C SER A 102 11.30 -10.28 6.23
N SER A 103 12.16 -10.31 5.21
CA SER A 103 13.27 -9.35 5.09
C SER A 103 12.78 -7.91 5.03
N LEU A 104 11.73 -7.66 4.22
CA LEU A 104 11.14 -6.32 4.11
C LEU A 104 10.48 -5.87 5.43
N ARG A 105 9.79 -6.78 6.14
CA ARG A 105 9.19 -6.52 7.47
C ARG A 105 10.25 -6.07 8.47
N GLU A 106 11.41 -6.70 8.44
CA GLU A 106 12.57 -6.34 9.27
C GLU A 106 13.31 -5.09 8.77
N CYS A 107 12.78 -4.43 7.76
CA CYS A 107 13.39 -3.25 7.13
C CYS A 107 14.80 -3.54 6.58
N ARG A 108 14.96 -4.66 5.89
CA ARG A 108 16.17 -5.05 5.17
C ARG A 108 15.88 -5.22 3.69
N ARG A 109 16.88 -4.99 2.84
CA ARG A 109 16.77 -5.38 1.44
C ARG A 109 16.43 -6.87 1.36
N PRO A 110 15.33 -7.25 0.67
CA PRO A 110 14.95 -8.64 0.63
C PRO A 110 15.96 -9.53 -0.10
N GLU A 111 16.20 -10.70 0.48
CA GLU A 111 16.96 -11.76 -0.16
C GLU A 111 16.06 -12.69 -0.98
N GLY A 112 16.58 -13.32 -2.01
CA GLY A 112 15.85 -14.30 -2.82
C GLY A 112 14.76 -13.69 -3.71
N MET A 113 14.79 -12.39 -3.98
CA MET A 113 13.92 -11.76 -4.95
C MET A 113 14.14 -12.30 -6.35
N LEU A 114 13.06 -12.50 -7.10
CA LEU A 114 13.10 -12.73 -8.54
C LEU A 114 13.60 -11.47 -9.27
N ALA A 115 14.00 -11.60 -10.53
CA ALA A 115 14.54 -10.47 -11.29
C ALA A 115 13.56 -9.30 -11.42
N ASP A 116 12.28 -9.59 -11.62
CA ASP A 116 11.21 -8.59 -11.69
C ASP A 116 10.89 -7.97 -10.30
N GLU A 117 10.98 -8.75 -9.22
CA GLU A 117 10.86 -8.24 -7.86
C GLU A 117 12.01 -7.31 -7.50
N THR A 118 13.25 -7.67 -7.89
CA THR A 118 14.43 -6.82 -7.69
C THR A 118 14.24 -5.46 -8.37
N LEU A 119 13.76 -5.48 -9.62
CA LEU A 119 13.52 -4.26 -10.38
C LEU A 119 12.45 -3.38 -9.72
N VAL A 120 11.33 -3.97 -9.29
CA VAL A 120 10.25 -3.25 -8.59
C VAL A 120 10.74 -2.70 -7.24
N TYR A 121 11.51 -3.48 -6.47
CA TYR A 121 12.10 -3.04 -5.21
C TYR A 121 12.98 -1.81 -5.42
N ASP A 122 13.97 -1.92 -6.31
CA ASP A 122 14.92 -0.84 -6.59
C ASP A 122 14.18 0.42 -7.05
N PHE A 123 13.21 0.28 -7.95
CA PHE A 123 12.40 1.37 -8.46
C PHE A 123 11.60 2.06 -7.35
N CYS A 124 10.81 1.30 -6.59
CA CYS A 124 9.96 1.85 -5.54
C CYS A 124 10.77 2.49 -4.40
N VAL A 125 11.87 1.87 -3.98
CA VAL A 125 12.73 2.40 -2.92
C VAL A 125 13.42 3.70 -3.37
N GLN A 126 13.99 3.73 -4.57
CA GLN A 126 14.59 4.97 -5.09
C GLN A 126 13.56 6.09 -5.24
N LEU A 127 12.39 5.78 -5.84
CA LEU A 127 11.34 6.77 -6.02
C LEU A 127 10.86 7.34 -4.67
N SER A 128 10.59 6.48 -3.69
CA SER A 128 9.98 6.89 -2.42
C SER A 128 10.97 7.56 -1.46
N LEU A 129 12.23 7.14 -1.46
CA LEU A 129 13.24 7.65 -0.51
C LEU A 129 14.10 8.76 -1.09
N LYS A 130 14.29 8.80 -2.41
CA LYS A 130 15.09 9.83 -3.11
C LYS A 130 14.24 10.78 -3.95
N HIS A 131 12.94 10.49 -4.09
CA HIS A 131 11.99 11.24 -4.92
C HIS A 131 12.42 11.34 -6.39
N ARG A 132 13.26 10.41 -6.83
CA ARG A 132 13.79 10.30 -8.20
C ARG A 132 14.12 8.85 -8.50
N VAL A 133 14.04 8.52 -9.79
CA VAL A 133 14.52 7.25 -10.34
C VAL A 133 15.71 7.57 -11.24
N PRO A 134 16.89 6.92 -11.08
CA PRO A 134 18.02 7.07 -11.98
C PRO A 134 17.68 6.67 -13.42
N ASP A 135 18.28 7.33 -14.41
CA ASP A 135 17.95 7.11 -15.82
C ASP A 135 18.18 5.66 -16.29
N ASP A 136 19.25 5.03 -15.79
CA ASP A 136 19.52 3.61 -16.08
C ASP A 136 18.46 2.67 -15.49
N LEU A 137 17.99 2.95 -14.28
CA LEU A 137 16.92 2.19 -13.63
C LEU A 137 15.58 2.40 -14.34
N TRP A 138 15.29 3.64 -14.75
CA TRP A 138 14.12 3.96 -15.57
C TRP A 138 14.15 3.19 -16.90
N ALA A 139 15.26 3.24 -17.62
CA ALA A 139 15.41 2.53 -18.90
C ALA A 139 15.22 1.00 -18.74
N ARG A 140 15.80 0.40 -17.70
CA ARG A 140 15.61 -1.03 -17.39
C ARG A 140 14.15 -1.36 -17.07
N ALA A 141 13.48 -0.49 -16.30
CA ALA A 141 12.07 -0.67 -15.95
C ALA A 141 11.17 -0.63 -17.19
N VAL A 142 11.35 0.38 -18.05
CA VAL A 142 10.61 0.50 -19.31
C VAL A 142 10.88 -0.68 -20.24
N ALA A 143 12.14 -1.12 -20.36
CA ALA A 143 12.51 -2.26 -21.20
C ALA A 143 11.86 -3.56 -20.73
N ALA A 144 11.75 -3.77 -19.41
CA ALA A 144 11.22 -5.01 -18.83
C ALA A 144 9.68 -5.03 -18.70
N MET A 145 9.06 -3.88 -18.42
CA MET A 145 7.64 -3.80 -18.06
C MET A 145 6.81 -2.99 -19.08
N GLY A 146 7.44 -2.16 -19.91
CA GLY A 146 6.76 -1.18 -20.75
C GLY A 146 6.33 0.08 -19.99
N GLU A 147 6.09 1.16 -20.73
CA GLU A 147 5.79 2.48 -20.17
C GLU A 147 4.53 2.48 -19.31
N GLN A 148 3.48 1.78 -19.73
CA GLN A 148 2.20 1.73 -18.98
C GLN A 148 2.41 1.15 -17.59
N GLN A 149 3.08 0.00 -17.46
CA GLN A 149 3.31 -0.62 -16.15
C GLN A 149 4.20 0.24 -15.25
N VAL A 150 5.19 0.93 -15.83
CA VAL A 150 6.05 1.85 -15.08
C VAL A 150 5.24 3.03 -14.53
N ILE A 151 4.36 3.62 -15.33
CA ILE A 151 3.47 4.71 -14.89
C ILE A 151 2.48 4.20 -13.84
N ASP A 152 1.86 3.04 -14.05
CA ASP A 152 0.99 2.41 -13.05
C ASP A 152 1.73 2.19 -11.73
N LEU A 153 2.99 1.72 -11.77
CA LEU A 153 3.81 1.51 -10.58
C LEU A 153 4.13 2.82 -9.83
N VAL A 154 4.40 3.91 -10.56
CA VAL A 154 4.60 5.24 -9.97
C VAL A 154 3.33 5.70 -9.26
N VAL A 155 2.18 5.63 -9.94
CA VAL A 155 0.89 6.06 -9.38
C VAL A 155 0.49 5.17 -8.21
N LEU A 156 0.68 3.86 -8.31
CA LEU A 156 0.46 2.90 -7.22
C LEU A 156 1.27 3.29 -5.97
N SER A 157 2.58 3.53 -6.14
CA SER A 157 3.46 3.91 -5.04
C SER A 157 2.99 5.18 -4.35
N GLY A 158 2.68 6.24 -5.11
CA GLY A 158 2.19 7.52 -4.56
C GLY A 158 0.83 7.38 -3.85
N THR A 159 -0.07 6.60 -4.43
CA THR A 159 -1.40 6.34 -3.84
C THR A 159 -1.28 5.62 -2.51
N TYR A 160 -0.42 4.62 -2.40
CA TYR A 160 -0.25 3.89 -1.15
C TYR A 160 0.57 4.64 -0.09
N VAL A 161 1.41 5.60 -0.48
CA VAL A 161 1.94 6.60 0.46
C VAL A 161 0.80 7.45 1.04
N MET A 162 -0.12 7.94 0.20
CA MET A 162 -1.29 8.70 0.64
C MET A 162 -2.20 7.88 1.57
N VAL A 163 -2.49 6.61 1.24
CA VAL A 163 -3.29 5.71 2.10
C VAL A 163 -2.58 5.46 3.43
N SER A 164 -1.27 5.22 3.42
CA SER A 164 -0.47 5.05 4.64
C SER A 164 -0.49 6.30 5.52
N MET A 165 -0.40 7.51 4.92
CA MET A 165 -0.53 8.77 5.65
C MET A 165 -1.91 8.92 6.30
N LEU A 166 -2.98 8.55 5.58
CA LEU A 166 -4.34 8.59 6.09
C LEU A 166 -4.51 7.65 7.30
N LEU A 167 -4.07 6.40 7.18
CA LEU A 167 -4.11 5.40 8.24
C LEU A 167 -3.32 5.84 9.48
N ASN A 168 -2.10 6.34 9.28
CA ASN A 168 -1.23 6.80 10.36
C ASN A 168 -1.78 8.08 11.02
N ALA A 169 -2.29 9.03 10.23
CA ALA A 169 -2.87 10.28 10.75
C ALA A 169 -4.13 10.03 11.57
N THR A 170 -4.95 9.05 11.19
CA THR A 170 -6.20 8.71 11.90
C THR A 170 -5.98 7.62 12.97
N GLN A 171 -4.77 7.07 13.07
CA GLN A 171 -4.38 6.03 14.03
C GLN A 171 -5.28 4.79 13.96
N VAL A 172 -5.54 4.33 12.73
CA VAL A 172 -6.35 3.13 12.51
C VAL A 172 -5.68 1.92 13.15
N GLY A 173 -6.40 1.24 14.04
CA GLY A 173 -5.98 0.00 14.69
C GLY A 173 -6.11 -1.21 13.77
N LEU A 174 -5.53 -2.33 14.20
CA LEU A 174 -5.78 -3.61 13.53
C LEU A 174 -7.19 -4.11 13.91
N PRO A 175 -7.87 -4.84 13.02
CA PRO A 175 -9.19 -5.42 13.31
C PRO A 175 -9.14 -6.59 14.33
N SER A 176 -7.97 -6.97 14.78
CA SER A 176 -7.71 -8.05 15.72
C SER A 176 -6.74 -7.60 16.82
N ASP A 177 -6.68 -8.35 17.90
CA ASP A 177 -5.71 -8.15 18.99
C ASP A 177 -4.31 -8.68 18.64
N ASP A 178 -4.04 -8.93 17.36
CA ASP A 178 -2.72 -9.39 16.91
C ASP A 178 -1.64 -8.34 17.22
N PRO A 179 -0.41 -8.78 17.50
CA PRO A 179 0.70 -7.86 17.66
C PRO A 179 0.94 -7.06 16.37
N LEU A 180 1.38 -5.81 16.53
CA LEU A 180 1.71 -4.95 15.40
C LEU A 180 2.78 -5.62 14.52
N PRO A 181 2.54 -5.73 13.20
CA PRO A 181 3.41 -6.50 12.31
C PRO A 181 4.78 -5.85 12.08
N LEU A 182 4.89 -4.53 12.23
CA LEU A 182 6.10 -3.79 11.93
C LEU A 182 6.70 -3.19 13.21
N GLN A 183 8.01 -3.36 13.39
CA GLN A 183 8.76 -2.51 14.31
C GLN A 183 8.75 -1.08 13.77
N VAL A 184 8.31 -0.13 14.58
CA VAL A 184 8.37 1.29 14.22
C VAL A 184 9.82 1.75 14.29
N LEU A 185 10.33 2.27 13.19
CA LEU A 185 11.71 2.77 13.06
C LEU A 185 11.69 4.25 12.66
N PRO A 186 12.71 5.02 13.09
CA PRO A 186 12.92 6.39 12.59
C PRO A 186 13.11 6.41 11.08
N ALA A 187 12.70 7.52 10.44
CA ALA A 187 12.74 7.63 8.98
C ALA A 187 14.16 7.52 8.41
N ASP A 188 15.15 8.11 9.08
CA ASP A 188 16.56 8.03 8.70
C ASP A 188 17.11 6.60 8.78
N GLU A 189 16.66 5.82 9.76
CA GLU A 189 17.01 4.42 9.87
C GLU A 189 16.39 3.58 8.77
N ILE A 190 15.12 3.81 8.43
CA ILE A 190 14.45 3.15 7.30
C ILE A 190 15.21 3.45 6.00
N HIS A 191 15.53 4.74 5.75
CA HIS A 191 16.29 5.14 4.56
C HIS A 191 17.62 4.39 4.45
N ARG A 192 18.39 4.37 5.53
CA ARG A 192 19.69 3.71 5.56
C ARG A 192 19.61 2.21 5.29
N ARG A 193 18.63 1.54 5.90
CA ARG A 193 18.48 0.07 5.82
C ARG A 193 17.97 -0.39 4.46
N LEU A 194 17.01 0.32 3.85
CA LEU A 194 16.41 -0.11 2.58
C LEU A 194 17.27 0.28 1.37
N LEU A 195 18.17 1.25 1.51
CA LEU A 195 19.11 1.65 0.45
C LEU A 195 20.46 0.90 0.51
N ALA A 196 20.72 0.11 1.57
CA ALA A 196 21.89 -0.74 1.68
C ALA A 196 21.79 -1.97 0.76
#